data_edcf093ee43d343ba6c4da075cbd1956
#
_entry.id   edcf093ee43d343ba6c4da075cbd1956
#
_cell.length_a   1.000
_cell.length_b   1.000
_cell.length_c   1.000
_cell.angle_alpha   90.00
_cell.angle_beta   90.00
_cell.angle_gamma   90.00
#
_symmetry.space_group_name_H-M   'P 1'
#
loop_
_entity.id
_entity.type
_entity.pdbx_description
1 polymer ?
#
loop_
_entity_poly.entity_id
_entity_poly.type
_entity_poly.pdbx_seq_one_letter_code
_entity_poly.pdbx_strand_id
1 'polypeptide(L)'
;MKEKSKRLICNISIFLIIALAIAIVVIPKAIDNLDELWNFNFANNVAKGLVPYRDFNMVQTPLLPMVNAIFLAIFGNELIVMRILACLLCAGVLFTFYKILNILKANKGISLFTVMALFYVLKDYFCMDYNFAVLFVTLIIIYIELRRNLKCKENTEVSKDFITKENDTNANKENVLKNQKQKNGK
;
A
#
# COMPACT_ATOMS: atom_id res chain seq x y z
N MET A 1 -4.85 4.84 -23.10
CA MET A 1 -5.95 4.66 -22.15
C MET A 1 -6.22 3.20 -21.77
N LYS A 2 -6.32 2.25 -22.71
CA LYS A 2 -6.65 0.83 -22.46
C LYS A 2 -5.68 0.08 -21.49
N GLU A 3 -4.37 0.35 -21.51
CA GLU A 3 -3.41 -0.34 -20.62
C GLU A 3 -3.51 0.09 -19.14
N LYS A 4 -3.72 1.39 -18.88
CA LYS A 4 -3.89 1.88 -17.49
C LYS A 4 -5.15 1.28 -16.85
N SER A 5 -6.24 1.17 -17.63
CA SER A 5 -7.48 0.56 -17.18
C SER A 5 -7.30 -0.94 -16.87
N LYS A 6 -6.61 -1.69 -17.73
CA LYS A 6 -6.31 -3.12 -17.49
C LYS A 6 -5.49 -3.33 -16.20
N ARG A 7 -4.46 -2.49 -15.97
CA ARG A 7 -3.65 -2.56 -14.74
C ARG A 7 -4.48 -2.22 -13.48
N LEU A 8 -5.39 -1.26 -13.58
CA LEU A 8 -6.29 -0.90 -12.47
C LEU A 8 -7.22 -2.08 -12.13
N ILE A 9 -7.88 -2.66 -13.13
CA ILE A 9 -8.77 -3.81 -12.96
C ILE A 9 -8.00 -4.99 -12.33
N CYS A 10 -6.81 -5.31 -12.84
CA CYS A 10 -5.98 -6.39 -12.29
C CYS A 10 -5.63 -6.13 -10.80
N ASN A 11 -5.26 -4.90 -10.44
CA ASN A 11 -4.96 -4.55 -9.05
C ASN A 11 -6.19 -4.69 -8.14
N ILE A 12 -7.36 -4.23 -8.60
CA ILE A 12 -8.62 -4.36 -7.86
C ILE A 12 -8.97 -5.84 -7.68
N SER A 13 -8.83 -6.65 -8.74
CA SER A 13 -9.10 -8.10 -8.67
C SER A 13 -8.18 -8.79 -7.66
N ILE A 14 -6.88 -8.49 -7.66
CA ILE A 14 -5.93 -9.05 -6.68
C ILE A 14 -6.32 -8.65 -5.26
N PHE A 15 -6.63 -7.38 -5.04
CA PHE A 15 -7.07 -6.90 -3.72
C PHE A 15 -8.34 -7.62 -3.25
N LEU A 16 -9.34 -7.76 -4.12
CA LEU A 16 -10.60 -8.45 -3.79
C LEU A 16 -10.40 -9.94 -3.49
N ILE A 17 -9.52 -10.61 -4.24
CA ILE A 17 -9.18 -12.02 -3.99
C ILE A 17 -8.52 -12.16 -2.60
N ILE A 18 -7.58 -11.28 -2.25
CA ILE A 18 -6.92 -11.29 -0.93
C ILE A 18 -7.96 -11.01 0.17
N ALA A 19 -8.82 -9.99 -0.02
CA ALA A 19 -9.86 -9.64 0.95
C ALA A 19 -10.86 -10.79 1.16
N LEU A 20 -11.26 -11.47 0.10
CA LEU A 20 -12.16 -12.64 0.17
C LEU A 20 -11.48 -13.80 0.90
N ALA A 21 -10.21 -14.09 0.61
CA ALA A 21 -9.48 -15.15 1.30
C ALA A 21 -9.37 -14.87 2.80
N ILE A 22 -9.14 -13.59 3.19
CA ILE A 22 -9.11 -13.19 4.61
C ILE A 22 -10.51 -13.30 5.23
N ALA A 23 -11.56 -12.89 4.51
CA ALA A 23 -12.94 -12.95 4.99
C ALA A 23 -13.38 -14.39 5.32
N ILE A 24 -12.98 -15.37 4.52
CA ILE A 24 -13.27 -16.80 4.76
C ILE A 24 -12.67 -17.27 6.11
N VAL A 25 -11.57 -16.70 6.53
CA VAL A 25 -10.90 -17.03 7.81
C VAL A 25 -11.44 -16.19 8.97
N VAL A 26 -11.59 -14.87 8.80
CA VAL A 26 -11.89 -13.93 9.88
C VAL A 26 -13.37 -13.93 10.26
N ILE A 27 -14.29 -14.03 9.27
CA ILE A 27 -15.73 -13.90 9.55
C ILE A 27 -16.26 -15.04 10.42
N PRO A 28 -15.95 -16.32 10.15
CA PRO A 28 -16.46 -17.43 10.95
C PRO A 28 -15.65 -17.70 12.23
N LYS A 29 -14.56 -16.97 12.46
CA LYS A 29 -13.64 -17.20 13.58
C LYS A 29 -14.38 -17.05 14.93
N ALA A 30 -14.11 -17.95 15.87
CA ALA A 30 -14.59 -17.80 17.23
C ALA A 30 -14.00 -16.53 17.88
N ILE A 31 -14.67 -16.02 18.93
CA ILE A 31 -14.18 -14.87 19.69
C ILE A 31 -13.17 -15.41 20.72
N ASP A 32 -11.92 -15.53 20.33
CA ASP A 32 -10.81 -16.02 21.13
C ASP A 32 -9.71 -14.98 21.36
N ASN A 33 -9.80 -13.83 20.67
CA ASN A 33 -8.80 -12.77 20.73
C ASN A 33 -9.31 -11.58 21.55
N LEU A 34 -8.62 -11.33 22.67
CA LEU A 34 -8.94 -10.19 23.56
C LEU A 34 -8.75 -8.84 22.86
N ASP A 35 -7.80 -8.71 21.95
CA ASP A 35 -7.55 -7.45 21.21
C ASP A 35 -8.72 -7.12 20.29
N GLU A 36 -9.36 -8.13 19.65
CA GLU A 36 -10.57 -7.92 18.87
C GLU A 36 -11.71 -7.36 19.74
N LEU A 37 -11.93 -7.97 20.92
CA LEU A 37 -12.96 -7.55 21.85
C LEU A 37 -12.69 -6.16 22.43
N TRP A 38 -11.47 -5.87 22.79
CA TRP A 38 -11.10 -4.56 23.32
C TRP A 38 -11.29 -3.45 22.28
N ASN A 39 -10.81 -3.67 21.07
CA ASN A 39 -10.98 -2.69 19.99
C ASN A 39 -12.45 -2.49 19.64
N PHE A 40 -13.27 -3.56 19.63
CA PHE A 40 -14.71 -3.44 19.44
C PHE A 40 -15.37 -2.66 20.58
N ASN A 41 -15.06 -2.98 21.85
CA ASN A 41 -15.64 -2.30 23.00
C ASN A 41 -15.27 -0.82 23.04
N PHE A 42 -14.02 -0.47 22.76
CA PHE A 42 -13.57 0.92 22.71
C PHE A 42 -14.28 1.69 21.59
N ALA A 43 -14.37 1.10 20.40
CA ALA A 43 -15.08 1.72 19.28
C ALA A 43 -16.57 1.89 19.55
N ASN A 44 -17.22 0.90 20.19
CA ASN A 44 -18.62 0.97 20.58
C ASN A 44 -18.89 2.06 21.63
N ASN A 45 -17.98 2.21 22.61
CA ASN A 45 -18.07 3.29 23.61
C ASN A 45 -17.96 4.66 22.95
N VAL A 46 -17.04 4.85 22.03
CA VAL A 46 -16.91 6.09 21.24
C VAL A 46 -18.12 6.32 20.36
N ALA A 47 -18.67 5.28 19.71
CA ALA A 47 -19.88 5.39 18.90
C ALA A 47 -21.11 5.81 19.72
N LYS A 48 -21.15 5.48 21.01
CA LYS A 48 -22.17 5.94 21.98
C LYS A 48 -21.92 7.34 22.52
N GLY A 49 -20.87 8.03 22.08
CA GLY A 49 -20.53 9.39 22.50
C GLY A 49 -19.68 9.47 23.76
N LEU A 50 -19.17 8.35 24.28
CA LEU A 50 -18.26 8.35 25.42
C LEU A 50 -16.87 8.81 24.97
N VAL A 51 -16.22 9.61 25.82
CA VAL A 51 -14.90 10.19 25.53
C VAL A 51 -13.79 9.31 26.14
N PRO A 52 -12.83 8.84 25.32
CA PRO A 52 -11.67 8.09 25.81
C PRO A 52 -10.92 8.86 26.90
N TYR A 53 -10.40 8.13 27.88
CA TYR A 53 -9.65 8.60 29.06
C TYR A 53 -10.46 9.47 30.06
N ARG A 54 -11.63 9.97 29.67
CA ARG A 54 -12.55 10.68 30.58
C ARG A 54 -13.63 9.76 31.11
N ASP A 55 -14.33 9.07 30.22
CA ASP A 55 -15.51 8.27 30.56
C ASP A 55 -15.18 6.77 30.66
N PHE A 56 -14.07 6.33 30.09
CA PHE A 56 -13.55 4.97 30.19
C PHE A 56 -12.03 4.91 29.98
N ASN A 57 -11.37 3.95 30.64
CA ASN A 57 -9.95 3.72 30.49
C ASN A 57 -9.64 3.03 29.16
N MET A 58 -8.55 3.46 28.52
CA MET A 58 -8.03 2.91 27.30
C MET A 58 -6.50 2.77 27.40
N VAL A 59 -5.97 1.59 27.08
CA VAL A 59 -4.52 1.31 27.13
C VAL A 59 -3.79 1.78 25.89
N GLN A 60 -4.50 1.89 24.77
CA GLN A 60 -3.96 2.22 23.45
C GLN A 60 -4.39 3.60 22.97
N THR A 61 -3.76 4.10 21.90
CA THR A 61 -4.13 5.38 21.27
C THR A 61 -5.58 5.35 20.75
N PRO A 62 -6.34 6.43 20.88
CA PRO A 62 -7.78 6.45 20.57
C PRO A 62 -8.08 6.49 19.07
N LEU A 63 -7.10 6.72 18.21
CA LEU A 63 -7.29 6.93 16.77
C LEU A 63 -8.02 5.78 16.09
N LEU A 64 -7.57 4.53 16.30
CA LEU A 64 -8.18 3.36 15.66
C LEU A 64 -9.63 3.13 16.15
N PRO A 65 -9.93 3.12 17.45
CA PRO A 65 -11.31 3.08 17.95
C PRO A 65 -12.19 4.23 17.44
N MET A 66 -11.68 5.45 17.34
CA MET A 66 -12.44 6.59 16.79
C MET A 66 -12.81 6.39 15.31
N VAL A 67 -11.88 5.91 14.50
CA VAL A 67 -12.16 5.57 13.09
C VAL A 67 -13.22 4.46 13.01
N ASN A 68 -13.05 3.39 13.80
CA ASN A 68 -13.98 2.27 13.83
C ASN A 68 -15.38 2.67 14.33
N ALA A 69 -15.46 3.58 15.29
CA ALA A 69 -16.72 4.12 15.82
C ALA A 69 -17.60 4.76 14.75
N ILE A 70 -17.00 5.41 13.73
CA ILE A 70 -17.74 5.99 12.62
C ILE A 70 -18.49 4.89 11.86
N PHE A 71 -17.84 3.77 11.60
CA PHE A 71 -18.46 2.64 10.88
C PHE A 71 -19.52 1.95 11.75
N LEU A 72 -19.26 1.78 13.05
CA LEU A 72 -20.26 1.23 13.98
C LEU A 72 -21.50 2.13 14.09
N ALA A 73 -21.31 3.43 14.09
CA ALA A 73 -22.43 4.38 14.11
C ALA A 73 -23.29 4.35 12.84
N ILE A 74 -22.69 4.05 11.67
CA ILE A 74 -23.39 4.01 10.37
C ILE A 74 -24.03 2.63 10.13
N PHE A 75 -23.30 1.53 10.38
CA PHE A 75 -23.70 0.18 10.00
C PHE A 75 -24.27 -0.65 11.17
N GLY A 76 -24.23 -0.13 12.39
CA GLY A 76 -24.69 -0.80 13.59
C GLY A 76 -23.56 -1.33 14.47
N ASN A 77 -23.87 -1.47 15.78
CA ASN A 77 -22.92 -1.89 16.81
C ASN A 77 -22.74 -3.42 16.84
N GLU A 78 -22.37 -3.99 15.69
CA GLU A 78 -22.22 -5.43 15.52
C GLU A 78 -20.75 -5.79 15.29
N LEU A 79 -20.29 -6.88 15.92
CA LEU A 79 -18.91 -7.36 15.74
C LEU A 79 -18.57 -7.66 14.27
N ILE A 80 -19.57 -8.08 13.47
CA ILE A 80 -19.38 -8.34 12.05
C ILE A 80 -18.89 -7.10 11.29
N VAL A 81 -19.31 -5.90 11.66
CA VAL A 81 -18.83 -4.65 11.05
C VAL A 81 -17.33 -4.52 11.27
N MET A 82 -16.86 -4.76 12.51
CA MET A 82 -15.44 -4.74 12.84
C MET A 82 -14.64 -5.81 12.07
N ARG A 83 -15.21 -7.00 11.88
CA ARG A 83 -14.57 -8.07 11.11
C ARG A 83 -14.43 -7.73 9.63
N ILE A 84 -15.43 -7.07 9.05
CA ILE A 84 -15.35 -6.56 7.67
C ILE A 84 -14.23 -5.53 7.55
N LEU A 85 -14.14 -4.59 8.50
CA LEU A 85 -13.05 -3.60 8.54
C LEU A 85 -11.68 -4.26 8.72
N ALA A 86 -11.58 -5.29 9.57
CA ALA A 86 -10.38 -6.08 9.74
C ALA A 86 -9.95 -6.76 8.43
N CYS A 87 -10.89 -7.34 7.68
CA CYS A 87 -10.61 -7.93 6.37
C CYS A 87 -10.05 -6.91 5.39
N LEU A 88 -10.61 -5.70 5.35
CA LEU A 88 -10.12 -4.62 4.47
C LEU A 88 -8.74 -4.12 4.89
N LEU A 89 -8.49 -3.95 6.19
CA LEU A 89 -7.22 -3.52 6.73
C LEU A 89 -6.11 -4.56 6.44
N CYS A 90 -6.35 -5.82 6.79
CA CYS A 90 -5.39 -6.90 6.58
C CYS A 90 -5.14 -7.18 5.08
N ALA A 91 -6.18 -7.07 4.24
CA ALA A 91 -6.02 -7.12 2.79
C ALA A 91 -5.18 -5.96 2.28
N GLY A 92 -5.36 -4.76 2.83
CA GLY A 92 -4.52 -3.59 2.55
C GLY A 92 -3.05 -3.84 2.87
N VAL A 93 -2.75 -4.46 4.00
CA VAL A 93 -1.37 -4.84 4.40
C VAL A 93 -0.75 -5.78 3.37
N LEU A 94 -1.39 -6.91 3.08
CA LEU A 94 -0.87 -7.91 2.14
C LEU A 94 -0.77 -7.35 0.71
N PHE A 95 -1.75 -6.59 0.27
CA PHE A 95 -1.75 -5.96 -1.05
C PHE A 95 -0.64 -4.91 -1.18
N THR A 96 -0.43 -4.07 -0.16
CA THR A 96 0.64 -3.07 -0.18
C THR A 96 2.00 -3.75 -0.20
N PHE A 97 2.16 -4.82 0.57
CA PHE A 97 3.37 -5.64 0.54
C PHE A 97 3.62 -6.24 -0.86
N TYR A 98 2.60 -6.81 -1.50
CA TYR A 98 2.67 -7.26 -2.90
C TYR A 98 3.11 -6.12 -3.85
N LYS A 99 2.59 -4.91 -3.67
CA LYS A 99 2.97 -3.75 -4.49
C LYS A 99 4.43 -3.35 -4.28
N ILE A 100 4.95 -3.42 -3.06
CA ILE A 100 6.36 -3.16 -2.74
C ILE A 100 7.26 -4.18 -3.44
N LEU A 101 6.95 -5.48 -3.38
CA LEU A 101 7.71 -6.51 -4.07
C LEU A 101 7.76 -6.27 -5.59
N ASN A 102 6.64 -5.85 -6.19
CA ASN A 102 6.61 -5.51 -7.61
C ASN A 102 7.47 -4.28 -7.95
N ILE A 103 7.54 -3.28 -7.06
CA ILE A 103 8.42 -2.12 -7.22
C ILE A 103 9.89 -2.55 -7.18
N LEU A 104 10.25 -3.47 -6.31
CA LEU A 104 11.59 -4.04 -6.18
C LEU A 104 11.94 -5.00 -7.33
N LYS A 105 11.07 -5.11 -8.35
CA LYS A 105 11.24 -5.97 -9.53
C LYS A 105 11.39 -7.46 -9.18
N ALA A 106 10.83 -7.90 -8.05
CA ALA A 106 10.78 -9.31 -7.70
C ALA A 106 9.95 -10.09 -8.75
N ASN A 107 10.34 -11.35 -8.99
CA ASN A 107 9.59 -12.22 -9.89
C ASN A 107 8.14 -12.36 -9.39
N LYS A 108 7.16 -12.28 -10.31
CA LYS A 108 5.73 -12.36 -9.96
C LYS A 108 5.36 -13.63 -9.18
N GLY A 109 5.98 -14.76 -9.55
CA GLY A 109 5.78 -16.03 -8.83
C GLY A 109 6.28 -15.95 -7.38
N ILE A 110 7.49 -15.40 -7.19
CA ILE A 110 8.06 -15.19 -5.85
C ILE A 110 7.20 -14.22 -5.04
N SER A 111 6.76 -13.11 -5.64
CA SER A 111 5.90 -12.13 -4.96
C SER A 111 4.58 -12.76 -4.51
N LEU A 112 3.95 -13.57 -5.35
CA LEU A 112 2.70 -14.26 -5.00
C LEU A 112 2.93 -15.30 -3.92
N PHE A 113 3.97 -16.12 -4.05
CA PHE A 113 4.34 -17.12 -3.04
C PHE A 113 4.60 -16.47 -1.68
N THR A 114 5.33 -15.36 -1.64
CA THR A 114 5.61 -14.63 -0.39
C THR A 114 4.34 -14.10 0.27
N VAL A 115 3.41 -13.53 -0.54
CA VAL A 115 2.11 -13.06 -0.01
C VAL A 115 1.27 -14.23 0.52
N MET A 116 1.26 -15.38 -0.16
CA MET A 116 0.58 -16.59 0.32
C MET A 116 1.20 -17.13 1.61
N ALA A 117 2.53 -17.14 1.71
CA ALA A 117 3.24 -17.55 2.92
C ALA A 117 2.93 -16.61 4.09
N LEU A 118 2.94 -15.28 3.87
CA LEU A 118 2.54 -14.31 4.88
C LEU A 118 1.08 -14.47 5.31
N PHE A 119 0.17 -14.68 4.35
CA PHE A 119 -1.22 -14.97 4.67
C PHE A 119 -1.34 -16.19 5.58
N TYR A 120 -0.66 -17.29 5.24
CA TYR A 120 -0.70 -18.53 6.03
C TYR A 120 -0.15 -18.33 7.45
N VAL A 121 0.96 -17.60 7.61
CA VAL A 121 1.57 -17.32 8.91
C VAL A 121 0.70 -16.38 9.75
N LEU A 122 0.06 -15.38 9.12
CA LEU A 122 -0.70 -14.34 9.83
C LEU A 122 -2.18 -14.67 10.01
N LYS A 123 -2.71 -15.73 9.36
CA LYS A 123 -4.15 -16.02 9.31
C LYS A 123 -4.84 -16.08 10.68
N ASP A 124 -4.13 -16.61 11.70
CA ASP A 124 -4.69 -16.77 13.05
C ASP A 124 -4.69 -15.47 13.86
N TYR A 125 -3.89 -14.49 13.42
CA TYR A 125 -3.76 -13.17 14.04
C TYR A 125 -4.63 -12.08 13.36
N PHE A 126 -5.25 -12.38 12.21
CA PHE A 126 -6.08 -11.40 11.52
C PHE A 126 -7.26 -10.95 12.39
N CYS A 127 -7.21 -9.71 12.81
CA CYS A 127 -8.29 -9.03 13.54
C CYS A 127 -8.16 -7.51 13.36
N MET A 128 -9.14 -6.78 13.86
CA MET A 128 -9.07 -5.31 13.90
C MET A 128 -8.21 -4.89 15.08
N ASP A 129 -6.91 -4.77 14.84
CA ASP A 129 -5.91 -4.44 15.86
C ASP A 129 -5.02 -3.27 15.41
N TYR A 130 -4.50 -2.53 16.40
CA TYR A 130 -3.59 -1.41 16.17
C TYR A 130 -2.27 -1.81 15.51
N ASN A 131 -1.77 -3.03 15.78
CA ASN A 131 -0.56 -3.55 15.16
C ASN A 131 -0.70 -3.63 13.63
N PHE A 132 -1.84 -4.14 13.13
CA PHE A 132 -2.12 -4.16 11.70
C PHE A 132 -2.33 -2.77 11.12
N ALA A 133 -2.94 -1.84 11.88
CA ALA A 133 -3.10 -0.46 11.44
C ALA A 133 -1.75 0.25 11.31
N VAL A 134 -0.85 0.11 12.29
CA VAL A 134 0.51 0.67 12.25
C VAL A 134 1.33 0.03 11.12
N LEU A 135 1.26 -1.30 10.96
CA LEU A 135 1.92 -2.00 9.88
C LEU A 135 1.44 -1.50 8.50
N PHE A 136 0.14 -1.31 8.33
CA PHE A 136 -0.45 -0.80 7.08
C PHE A 136 0.07 0.59 6.74
N VAL A 137 0.03 1.54 7.69
CA VAL A 137 0.54 2.90 7.51
C VAL A 137 2.04 2.88 7.18
N THR A 138 2.82 2.08 7.91
CA THR A 138 4.26 1.92 7.67
C THR A 138 4.54 1.42 6.26
N LEU A 139 3.83 0.40 5.80
CA LEU A 139 3.99 -0.13 4.45
C LEU A 139 3.58 0.89 3.37
N ILE A 140 2.55 1.69 3.61
CA ILE A 140 2.16 2.78 2.70
C ILE A 140 3.28 3.82 2.59
N ILE A 141 3.87 4.23 3.71
CA ILE A 141 4.98 5.19 3.72
C ILE A 141 6.17 4.64 2.92
N ILE A 142 6.56 3.38 3.17
CA ILE A 142 7.63 2.71 2.43
C ILE A 142 7.30 2.64 0.93
N TYR A 143 6.06 2.28 0.58
CA TYR A 143 5.61 2.21 -0.82
C TYR A 143 5.70 3.56 -1.53
N ILE A 144 5.26 4.65 -0.88
CA ILE A 144 5.30 6.00 -1.44
C ILE A 144 6.74 6.43 -1.64
N GLU A 145 7.62 6.20 -0.65
CA GLU A 145 9.03 6.58 -0.71
C GLU A 145 9.79 5.82 -1.81
N LEU A 146 9.60 4.51 -1.91
CA LEU A 146 10.19 3.72 -2.98
C LEU A 146 9.74 4.21 -4.36
N ARG A 147 8.46 4.52 -4.51
CA ARG A 147 7.91 5.02 -5.76
C ARG A 147 8.43 6.40 -6.13
N ARG A 148 8.66 7.28 -5.13
CA ARG A 148 9.26 8.59 -5.31
C ARG A 148 10.71 8.47 -5.79
N ASN A 149 11.48 7.62 -5.15
CA ASN A 149 12.88 7.40 -5.48
C ASN A 149 13.08 6.82 -6.90
N LEU A 150 12.19 5.92 -7.34
CA LEU A 150 12.23 5.40 -8.70
C LEU A 150 11.94 6.48 -9.74
N LYS A 151 10.94 7.33 -9.52
CA LYS A 151 10.65 8.46 -10.41
C LYS A 151 11.81 9.45 -10.49
N CYS A 152 12.47 9.72 -9.36
CA CYS A 152 13.62 10.61 -9.33
C CYS A 152 14.79 10.05 -10.18
N LYS A 153 15.07 8.74 -10.06
CA LYS A 153 16.09 8.08 -10.88
C LYS A 153 15.76 8.12 -12.38
N GLU A 154 14.51 7.80 -12.74
CA GLU A 154 14.06 7.83 -14.13
C GLU A 154 14.23 9.23 -14.76
N ASN A 155 13.84 10.29 -14.04
CA ASN A 155 14.02 11.66 -14.50
C ASN A 155 15.50 12.05 -14.65
N THR A 156 16.37 11.56 -13.76
CA THR A 156 17.81 11.82 -13.82
C THR A 156 18.46 11.10 -15.02
N GLU A 157 18.05 9.88 -15.33
CA GLU A 157 18.52 9.15 -16.49
C GLU A 157 18.08 9.83 -17.80
N VAL A 158 16.81 10.21 -17.91
CA VAL A 158 16.29 10.96 -19.08
C VAL A 158 17.05 12.27 -19.29
N SER A 159 17.37 13.01 -18.21
CA SER A 159 18.13 14.26 -18.31
C SER A 159 19.58 14.02 -18.78
N LYS A 160 20.21 12.94 -18.33
CA LYS A 160 21.56 12.57 -18.78
C LYS A 160 21.57 12.19 -20.26
N ASP A 161 20.60 11.38 -20.70
CA ASP A 161 20.48 10.99 -22.11
C ASP A 161 20.25 12.18 -23.03
N PHE A 162 19.50 13.19 -22.56
CA PHE A 162 19.27 14.42 -23.31
C PHE A 162 20.57 15.23 -23.48
N ILE A 163 21.32 15.42 -22.39
CA ILE A 163 22.60 16.15 -22.40
C ILE A 163 23.61 15.43 -23.30
N THR A 164 23.69 14.10 -23.26
CA THR A 164 24.60 13.32 -24.10
C THR A 164 24.28 13.51 -25.57
N LYS A 165 23.01 13.41 -25.97
CA LYS A 165 22.57 13.63 -27.36
C LYS A 165 22.83 15.06 -27.86
N GLU A 166 22.68 16.04 -27.01
CA GLU A 166 22.95 17.45 -27.35
C GLU A 166 24.46 17.66 -27.61
N ASN A 167 25.33 17.10 -26.76
CA ASN A 167 26.77 17.14 -26.93
C ASN A 167 27.24 16.45 -28.21
N ASP A 168 26.68 15.25 -28.54
CA ASP A 168 26.99 14.52 -29.76
C ASP A 168 26.56 15.32 -31.00
N THR A 169 25.41 15.99 -30.94
CA THR A 169 24.90 16.83 -32.04
C THR A 169 25.79 18.04 -32.25
N ASN A 170 26.27 18.69 -31.19
CA ASN A 170 27.15 19.84 -31.25
C ASN A 170 28.54 19.45 -31.75
N ALA A 171 29.09 18.31 -31.29
CA ALA A 171 30.37 17.78 -31.78
C ALA A 171 30.33 17.47 -33.30
N ASN A 172 29.20 16.91 -33.74
CA ASN A 172 29.02 16.61 -35.18
C ASN A 172 28.91 17.87 -36.04
N LYS A 173 28.21 18.91 -35.56
CA LYS A 173 28.17 20.23 -36.23
C LYS A 173 29.56 20.89 -36.34
N GLU A 174 30.36 20.80 -35.29
CA GLU A 174 31.72 21.34 -35.27
C GLU A 174 32.64 20.63 -36.28
N ASN A 175 32.53 19.31 -36.37
CA ASN A 175 33.28 18.52 -37.34
C ASN A 175 32.87 18.82 -38.80
N VAL A 176 31.60 19.03 -39.06
CA VAL A 176 31.09 19.43 -40.40
C VAL A 176 31.60 20.80 -40.79
N LEU A 177 31.61 21.78 -39.86
CA LEU A 177 32.16 23.13 -40.08
C LEU A 177 33.65 23.11 -40.31
N LYS A 178 34.43 22.28 -39.60
CA LYS A 178 35.90 22.12 -39.82
C LYS A 178 36.17 21.53 -41.23
N ASN A 179 35.43 20.53 -41.63
CA ASN A 179 35.55 19.90 -42.96
C ASN A 179 35.19 20.89 -44.10
N GLN A 180 34.19 21.77 -43.92
CA GLN A 180 33.84 22.79 -44.91
C GLN A 180 34.91 23.87 -45.05
N LYS A 181 35.51 24.29 -43.94
CA LYS A 181 36.64 25.27 -43.97
C LYS A 181 37.89 24.70 -44.69
N GLN A 182 38.18 23.42 -44.55
CA GLN A 182 39.26 22.76 -45.26
C GLN A 182 39.03 22.62 -46.79
N LYS A 183 37.79 22.53 -47.23
CA LYS A 183 37.47 22.46 -48.65
C LYS A 183 37.50 23.83 -49.35
N ASN A 184 37.20 24.90 -48.63
CA ASN A 184 37.15 26.24 -49.22
C ASN A 184 38.48 27.02 -49.14
N GLY A 185 39.53 26.42 -48.57
CA GLY A 185 40.87 26.99 -48.41
C GLY A 185 41.92 26.46 -49.39
N LYS A 186 41.46 25.74 -50.43
CA LYS A 186 42.27 25.29 -51.60
C LYS A 186 41.73 25.99 -52.84
#